data_78eb66a202de7e4af7706063c84459de
#
_entry.id   78eb66a202de7e4af7706063c84459de
#
_cell.length_a   1.000
_cell.length_b   1.000
_cell.length_c   1.000
_cell.angle_alpha   90.00
_cell.angle_beta   90.00
_cell.angle_gamma   90.00
#
_symmetry.space_group_name_H-M   'P 1'
#
loop_
_entity.id
_entity.type
_entity.pdbx_description
1 polymer ?
#
loop_
_entity_poly.entity_id
_entity_poly.type
_entity_poly.pdbx_seq_one_letter_code
_entity_poly.pdbx_strand_id
1 'polypeptide(L)'
;MQIPSSLQSSLQGQNQKAELAGHLLSTLTTYKYPEHGPSVLEVVDIQKKFQHFQALTHINLDLKAGEFVSFLGPSGCGKTTLLRIIAGLEKPDYGKVIKKGTDITLLSAEKRHCGIVFQNYALFPNLNVEENIAFGLDKKKWDKAQRIQRVQQLLELIELPDIAKKYPNQLSGGQQQRVALARAIAPNPDILLLDEPLSALDAQVRLNLRQRIRSIQSQLNLPTIMVTHDQEEALSISDRVVVMNHGVIEQIDTPHNIYYKPQTQFVAKFIGTMNFLKANCAVPNQLDVLGFIPLNLEQQKLKTGQNYSMGFRPEVVELVDDFGSDKESLYLPIKVLSTEFLGAKRRLFCAIHIDGIEQAKHLLQIEIENTKFKSLQELMFIKVPNQLIHVFDQQGYALC
;
A
#
# COMPACT_ATOMS: atom_id res chain seq x y z
N MET A 1 -54.09 -15.86 -8.21
CA MET A 1 -53.08 -16.57 -7.39
C MET A 1 -52.24 -15.52 -6.70
N GLN A 2 -52.41 -15.31 -5.39
CA GLN A 2 -51.61 -14.36 -4.62
C GLN A 2 -50.35 -15.08 -4.16
N ILE A 3 -49.21 -14.46 -4.43
CA ILE A 3 -47.87 -14.98 -4.01
C ILE A 3 -47.79 -14.84 -2.48
N PRO A 4 -47.37 -15.88 -1.75
CA PRO A 4 -47.26 -15.84 -0.29
C PRO A 4 -46.27 -14.76 0.16
N SER A 5 -46.61 -14.03 1.22
CA SER A 5 -45.83 -12.90 1.76
C SER A 5 -44.39 -13.25 2.15
N SER A 6 -44.13 -14.53 2.46
CA SER A 6 -42.76 -15.05 2.72
C SER A 6 -41.85 -15.09 1.49
N LEU A 7 -42.41 -15.24 0.28
CA LEU A 7 -41.66 -15.20 -0.97
C LEU A 7 -41.40 -13.75 -1.44
N GLN A 8 -42.26 -12.80 -1.09
CA GLN A 8 -42.01 -11.38 -1.39
C GLN A 8 -40.87 -10.79 -0.53
N SER A 9 -40.77 -11.17 0.73
CA SER A 9 -39.68 -10.73 1.61
C SER A 9 -38.31 -11.30 1.22
N SER A 10 -38.24 -12.54 0.69
CA SER A 10 -37.01 -13.13 0.19
C SER A 10 -36.51 -12.52 -1.12
N LEU A 11 -37.45 -12.16 -2.03
CA LEU A 11 -37.14 -11.47 -3.28
C LEU A 11 -36.70 -10.01 -3.05
N GLN A 12 -37.27 -9.31 -2.08
CA GLN A 12 -36.83 -7.97 -1.70
C GLN A 12 -35.42 -8.00 -1.04
N GLY A 13 -35.12 -9.02 -0.24
CA GLY A 13 -33.79 -9.21 0.35
C GLY A 13 -32.71 -9.53 -0.68
N GLN A 14 -33.01 -10.26 -1.75
CA GLN A 14 -32.08 -10.55 -2.84
C GLN A 14 -31.81 -9.33 -3.73
N ASN A 15 -32.84 -8.52 -4.03
CA ASN A 15 -32.65 -7.27 -4.78
C ASN A 15 -31.84 -6.23 -3.99
N GLN A 16 -32.06 -6.08 -2.68
CA GLN A 16 -31.21 -5.19 -1.86
C GLN A 16 -29.76 -5.67 -1.77
N LYS A 17 -29.51 -6.97 -1.74
CA LYS A 17 -28.14 -7.52 -1.73
C LYS A 17 -27.44 -7.33 -3.07
N ALA A 18 -28.13 -7.48 -4.19
CA ALA A 18 -27.61 -7.20 -5.52
C ALA A 18 -27.35 -5.69 -5.73
N GLU A 19 -28.21 -4.82 -5.20
CA GLU A 19 -27.98 -3.37 -5.18
C GLU A 19 -26.80 -2.96 -4.29
N LEU A 20 -26.61 -3.59 -3.12
CA LEU A 20 -25.43 -3.32 -2.27
C LEU A 20 -24.13 -3.79 -2.92
N ALA A 21 -24.12 -4.96 -3.57
CA ALA A 21 -22.96 -5.43 -4.33
C ALA A 21 -22.69 -4.54 -5.56
N GLY A 22 -23.74 -4.15 -6.27
CA GLY A 22 -23.66 -3.17 -7.37
C GLY A 22 -23.22 -1.79 -6.89
N HIS A 23 -23.67 -1.36 -5.72
CA HIS A 23 -23.26 -0.08 -5.13
C HIS A 23 -21.81 -0.11 -4.63
N LEU A 24 -21.33 -1.22 -4.05
CA LEU A 24 -19.90 -1.42 -3.73
C LEU A 24 -19.03 -1.41 -4.99
N LEU A 25 -19.43 -2.11 -6.03
CA LEU A 25 -18.71 -2.11 -7.33
C LEU A 25 -18.78 -0.74 -8.02
N SER A 26 -19.90 -0.02 -7.97
CA SER A 26 -20.01 1.33 -8.55
C SER A 26 -19.28 2.39 -7.74
N THR A 27 -19.20 2.27 -6.42
CA THR A 27 -18.42 3.17 -5.55
C THR A 27 -16.93 2.93 -5.73
N LEU A 28 -16.51 1.70 -6.04
CA LEU A 28 -15.12 1.35 -6.35
C LEU A 28 -14.66 1.90 -7.71
N THR A 29 -15.60 2.18 -8.64
CA THR A 29 -15.28 2.70 -9.97
C THR A 29 -15.23 4.23 -10.07
N THR A 30 -15.58 4.98 -9.03
CA THR A 30 -15.75 6.46 -9.11
C THR A 30 -14.75 7.28 -8.33
N TYR A 31 -13.81 6.67 -7.59
CA TYR A 31 -12.72 7.46 -7.00
C TYR A 31 -11.73 7.87 -8.09
N LYS A 32 -11.92 9.06 -8.65
CA LYS A 32 -10.91 9.67 -9.53
C LYS A 32 -9.74 10.14 -8.67
N TYR A 33 -8.62 9.46 -8.80
CA TYR A 33 -7.35 9.98 -8.30
C TYR A 33 -7.09 11.34 -8.98
N PRO A 34 -6.52 12.33 -8.28
CA PRO A 34 -6.22 13.62 -8.87
C PRO A 34 -5.33 13.44 -10.10
N GLU A 35 -5.66 14.13 -11.18
CA GLU A 35 -4.80 14.20 -12.36
C GLU A 35 -3.55 15.00 -11.98
N HIS A 36 -2.42 14.36 -11.96
CA HIS A 36 -1.14 14.99 -11.66
C HIS A 36 -0.59 15.69 -12.91
N GLY A 37 0.19 16.75 -12.67
CA GLY A 37 0.87 17.50 -13.73
C GLY A 37 1.97 16.68 -14.44
N PRO A 38 2.85 17.33 -15.19
CA PRO A 38 3.93 16.68 -15.91
C PRO A 38 4.93 16.01 -14.96
N SER A 39 5.73 15.06 -15.51
CA SER A 39 6.81 14.42 -14.76
C SER A 39 7.84 15.44 -14.30
N VAL A 40 8.15 15.43 -13.01
CA VAL A 40 9.19 16.29 -12.40
C VAL A 40 10.47 15.53 -12.08
N LEU A 41 10.39 14.20 -11.96
CA LEU A 41 11.51 13.32 -11.77
C LEU A 41 11.29 12.03 -12.56
N GLU A 42 12.33 11.58 -13.23
CA GLU A 42 12.37 10.27 -13.91
C GLU A 42 13.61 9.52 -13.45
N VAL A 43 13.42 8.28 -13.12
CA VAL A 43 14.46 7.30 -12.80
C VAL A 43 14.46 6.29 -13.92
N VAL A 44 15.58 6.20 -14.64
CA VAL A 44 15.70 5.41 -15.87
C VAL A 44 16.79 4.37 -15.70
N ASP A 45 16.38 3.11 -15.69
CA ASP A 45 17.24 1.92 -15.67
C ASP A 45 18.31 1.95 -14.57
N ILE A 46 17.93 2.40 -13.36
CA ILE A 46 18.87 2.47 -12.24
C ILE A 46 19.24 1.06 -11.77
N GLN A 47 20.55 0.83 -11.69
CA GLN A 47 21.15 -0.37 -11.14
C GLN A 47 22.18 0.00 -10.07
N LYS A 48 22.22 -0.80 -9.00
CA LYS A 48 23.18 -0.60 -7.91
C LYS A 48 23.61 -1.92 -7.30
N LYS A 49 24.93 -2.08 -7.15
CA LYS A 49 25.55 -3.23 -6.51
C LYS A 49 26.46 -2.78 -5.38
N PHE A 50 26.43 -3.46 -4.26
CA PHE A 50 27.37 -3.29 -3.16
C PHE A 50 28.18 -4.59 -3.02
N GLN A 51 29.44 -4.56 -3.39
CA GLN A 51 30.30 -5.76 -3.42
C GLN A 51 29.65 -6.92 -4.19
N HIS A 52 29.09 -7.91 -3.49
CA HIS A 52 28.44 -9.08 -4.09
C HIS A 52 26.91 -8.99 -4.05
N PHE A 53 26.33 -7.97 -3.39
CA PHE A 53 24.89 -7.81 -3.23
C PHE A 53 24.30 -6.86 -4.28
N GLN A 54 23.38 -7.36 -5.11
CA GLN A 54 22.61 -6.55 -6.06
C GLN A 54 21.47 -5.85 -5.32
N ALA A 55 21.62 -4.56 -5.06
CA ALA A 55 20.65 -3.77 -4.30
C ALA A 55 19.50 -3.25 -5.15
N LEU A 56 19.77 -2.89 -6.41
CA LEU A 56 18.77 -2.41 -7.37
C LEU A 56 19.06 -2.98 -8.76
N THR A 57 18.00 -3.40 -9.46
CA THR A 57 18.07 -4.00 -10.80
C THR A 57 17.00 -3.40 -11.70
N HIS A 58 17.42 -2.70 -12.76
CA HIS A 58 16.54 -2.14 -13.80
C HIS A 58 15.35 -1.32 -13.27
N ILE A 59 15.60 -0.42 -12.32
CA ILE A 59 14.57 0.41 -11.71
C ILE A 59 14.16 1.53 -12.67
N ASN A 60 12.87 1.57 -12.98
CA ASN A 60 12.25 2.62 -13.79
C ASN A 60 11.01 3.16 -13.06
N LEU A 61 10.94 4.46 -12.85
CA LEU A 61 9.78 5.14 -12.28
C LEU A 61 9.79 6.63 -12.64
N ASP A 62 8.62 7.24 -12.60
CA ASP A 62 8.42 8.68 -12.70
C ASP A 62 7.72 9.22 -11.46
N LEU A 63 7.92 10.51 -11.17
CA LEU A 63 7.20 11.28 -10.17
C LEU A 63 6.61 12.52 -10.83
N LYS A 64 5.31 12.71 -10.67
CA LYS A 64 4.58 13.84 -11.28
C LYS A 64 4.50 15.03 -10.33
N ALA A 65 4.20 16.20 -10.88
CA ALA A 65 3.99 17.41 -10.09
C ALA A 65 2.82 17.22 -9.10
N GLY A 66 3.05 17.53 -7.82
CA GLY A 66 2.07 17.41 -6.75
C GLY A 66 1.75 15.97 -6.32
N GLU A 67 2.42 14.98 -6.88
CA GLU A 67 2.18 13.57 -6.58
C GLU A 67 2.85 13.13 -5.27
N PHE A 68 2.19 12.23 -4.55
CA PHE A 68 2.73 11.55 -3.38
C PHE A 68 2.93 10.06 -3.71
N VAL A 69 4.17 9.61 -3.78
CA VAL A 69 4.54 8.22 -4.09
C VAL A 69 5.18 7.56 -2.88
N SER A 70 4.72 6.37 -2.50
CA SER A 70 5.36 5.58 -1.44
C SER A 70 6.11 4.38 -2.01
N PHE A 71 7.35 4.17 -1.55
CA PHE A 71 8.11 2.95 -1.77
C PHE A 71 7.82 1.98 -0.63
N LEU A 72 7.24 0.85 -0.95
CA LEU A 72 6.81 -0.16 0.01
C LEU A 72 7.46 -1.51 -0.32
N GLY A 73 7.84 -2.29 0.68
CA GLY A 73 8.46 -3.60 0.48
C GLY A 73 9.17 -4.09 1.75
N PRO A 74 9.63 -5.34 1.77
CA PRO A 74 10.37 -5.92 2.88
C PRO A 74 11.65 -5.14 3.22
N SER A 75 12.20 -5.34 4.42
CA SER A 75 13.50 -4.79 4.79
C SER A 75 14.59 -5.32 3.85
N GLY A 76 15.49 -4.43 3.44
CA GLY A 76 16.60 -4.80 2.54
C GLY A 76 16.25 -4.92 1.05
N CYS A 77 15.02 -4.64 0.60
CA CYS A 77 14.65 -4.73 -0.82
C CYS A 77 15.10 -3.55 -1.69
N GLY A 78 15.87 -2.57 -1.15
CA GLY A 78 16.47 -1.48 -1.94
C GLY A 78 15.80 -0.11 -1.85
N LYS A 79 14.69 0.07 -1.11
CA LYS A 79 13.92 1.34 -1.00
C LYS A 79 14.78 2.54 -0.60
N THR A 80 15.47 2.45 0.54
CA THR A 80 16.35 3.51 1.04
C THR A 80 17.54 3.75 0.10
N THR A 81 18.07 2.71 -0.54
CA THR A 81 19.12 2.86 -1.55
C THR A 81 18.65 3.68 -2.75
N LEU A 82 17.44 3.38 -3.26
CA LEU A 82 16.84 4.13 -4.35
C LEU A 82 16.57 5.59 -3.95
N LEU A 83 16.02 5.82 -2.77
CA LEU A 83 15.79 7.17 -2.24
C LEU A 83 17.11 7.94 -2.12
N ARG A 84 18.18 7.32 -1.62
CA ARG A 84 19.51 7.94 -1.52
C ARG A 84 20.12 8.25 -2.88
N ILE A 85 19.90 7.42 -3.90
CA ILE A 85 20.32 7.69 -5.28
C ILE A 85 19.56 8.90 -5.83
N ILE A 86 18.25 8.99 -5.64
CA ILE A 86 17.44 10.16 -6.03
C ILE A 86 17.93 11.42 -5.31
N ALA A 87 18.24 11.32 -4.02
CA ALA A 87 18.76 12.41 -3.21
C ALA A 87 20.18 12.87 -3.59
N GLY A 88 20.96 12.07 -4.32
CA GLY A 88 22.38 12.33 -4.61
C GLY A 88 23.33 12.02 -3.47
N LEU A 89 22.88 11.22 -2.51
CA LEU A 89 23.67 10.72 -1.38
C LEU A 89 24.38 9.41 -1.72
N GLU A 90 23.92 8.71 -2.75
CA GLU A 90 24.51 7.50 -3.29
C GLU A 90 24.58 7.62 -4.83
N LYS A 91 25.59 7.03 -5.46
CA LYS A 91 25.71 7.00 -6.92
C LYS A 91 25.18 5.66 -7.44
N PRO A 92 24.38 5.67 -8.51
CA PRO A 92 24.04 4.43 -9.20
C PRO A 92 25.29 3.93 -9.97
N ASP A 93 25.33 2.61 -10.24
CA ASP A 93 26.38 2.03 -11.08
C ASP A 93 25.99 2.11 -12.55
N TYR A 94 24.66 2.13 -12.83
CA TYR A 94 24.11 2.32 -14.17
C TYR A 94 22.77 3.08 -14.09
N GLY A 95 22.36 3.68 -15.23
CA GLY A 95 21.11 4.40 -15.36
C GLY A 95 21.20 5.89 -15.05
N LYS A 96 20.06 6.57 -15.06
CA LYS A 96 19.97 8.03 -14.95
C LYS A 96 18.87 8.47 -14.01
N VAL A 97 19.10 9.62 -13.35
CA VAL A 97 18.09 10.39 -12.63
C VAL A 97 17.91 11.71 -13.37
N ILE A 98 16.74 11.93 -13.92
CA ILE A 98 16.40 13.12 -14.72
C ILE A 98 15.38 13.95 -13.92
N LYS A 99 15.66 15.23 -13.69
CA LYS A 99 14.76 16.17 -13.03
C LYS A 99 14.39 17.31 -13.97
N LYS A 100 13.09 17.47 -14.25
CA LYS A 100 12.59 18.51 -15.18
C LYS A 100 13.38 18.51 -16.51
N GLY A 101 13.61 17.33 -17.09
CA GLY A 101 14.36 17.12 -18.33
C GLY A 101 15.88 17.26 -18.23
N THR A 102 16.44 17.55 -17.06
CA THR A 102 17.89 17.69 -16.86
C THR A 102 18.45 16.46 -16.14
N ASP A 103 19.51 15.86 -16.67
CA ASP A 103 20.23 14.75 -16.03
C ASP A 103 20.99 15.27 -14.79
N ILE A 104 20.57 14.80 -13.62
CA ILE A 104 21.14 15.16 -12.32
C ILE A 104 21.91 14.00 -11.67
N THR A 105 22.16 12.91 -12.40
CA THR A 105 22.76 11.67 -11.88
C THR A 105 24.05 11.91 -11.10
N LEU A 106 24.92 12.75 -11.64
CA LEU A 106 26.24 13.04 -11.05
C LEU A 106 26.26 14.28 -10.15
N LEU A 107 25.13 15.00 -10.02
CA LEU A 107 25.06 16.15 -9.12
C LEU A 107 25.09 15.73 -7.66
N SER A 108 25.81 16.48 -6.82
CA SER A 108 25.78 16.33 -5.36
C SER A 108 24.41 16.67 -4.80
N ALA A 109 24.07 16.12 -3.62
CA ALA A 109 22.78 16.32 -2.96
C ALA A 109 22.40 17.82 -2.83
N GLU A 110 23.34 18.68 -2.48
CA GLU A 110 23.13 20.15 -2.35
C GLU A 110 22.61 20.80 -3.65
N LYS A 111 23.03 20.30 -4.80
CA LYS A 111 22.67 20.85 -6.12
C LYS A 111 21.37 20.27 -6.66
N ARG A 112 20.81 19.25 -6.01
CA ARG A 112 19.56 18.61 -6.46
C ARG A 112 18.29 19.30 -6.00
N HIS A 113 18.38 20.26 -5.07
CA HIS A 113 17.24 20.96 -4.51
C HIS A 113 16.13 20.03 -4.00
N CYS A 114 16.52 18.94 -3.31
CA CYS A 114 15.62 18.04 -2.63
C CYS A 114 15.59 18.34 -1.13
N GLY A 115 14.40 18.38 -0.53
CA GLY A 115 14.24 18.36 0.91
C GLY A 115 14.27 16.92 1.41
N ILE A 116 15.00 16.62 2.48
CA ILE A 116 15.14 15.26 2.99
C ILE A 116 14.79 15.22 4.47
N VAL A 117 13.93 14.28 4.87
CA VAL A 117 13.68 13.89 6.26
C VAL A 117 14.22 12.48 6.43
N PHE A 118 15.19 12.31 7.33
CA PHE A 118 15.79 11.02 7.65
C PHE A 118 15.01 10.29 8.74
N GLN A 119 15.17 8.99 8.84
CA GLN A 119 14.50 8.11 9.80
C GLN A 119 14.68 8.55 11.27
N ASN A 120 15.87 9.04 11.62
CA ASN A 120 16.20 9.56 12.94
C ASN A 120 16.03 11.08 13.07
N TYR A 121 15.25 11.70 12.15
CA TYR A 121 15.01 13.14 12.03
C TYR A 121 16.26 14.00 11.84
N ALA A 122 17.44 13.55 12.27
CA ALA A 122 18.75 14.18 12.13
C ALA A 122 18.77 15.68 12.51
N LEU A 123 18.00 16.08 13.54
CA LEU A 123 18.06 17.44 14.07
C LEU A 123 19.41 17.72 14.70
N PHE A 124 19.91 18.94 14.52
CA PHE A 124 21.15 19.38 15.16
C PHE A 124 20.91 19.60 16.65
N PRO A 125 21.51 18.81 17.54
CA PRO A 125 21.18 18.86 18.97
C PRO A 125 21.63 20.14 19.67
N ASN A 126 22.61 20.84 19.12
CA ASN A 126 23.17 22.09 19.61
C ASN A 126 22.49 23.34 19.05
N LEU A 127 21.51 23.18 18.18
CA LEU A 127 20.70 24.26 17.63
C LEU A 127 19.27 24.17 18.17
N ASN A 128 18.65 25.31 18.46
CA ASN A 128 17.23 25.34 18.80
C ASN A 128 16.35 25.09 17.55
N VAL A 129 15.02 25.10 17.72
CA VAL A 129 14.08 24.80 16.64
C VAL A 129 14.17 25.81 15.50
N GLU A 130 14.18 27.11 15.79
CA GLU A 130 14.28 28.14 14.76
C GLU A 130 15.59 28.07 13.98
N GLU A 131 16.69 27.77 14.67
CA GLU A 131 18.01 27.59 14.04
C GLU A 131 18.06 26.32 13.20
N ASN A 132 17.47 25.21 13.66
CA ASN A 132 17.32 23.98 12.88
C ASN A 132 16.55 24.25 11.60
N ILE A 133 15.40 24.91 11.66
CA ILE A 133 14.58 25.23 10.47
C ILE A 133 15.34 26.18 9.54
N ALA A 134 15.99 27.20 10.08
CA ALA A 134 16.74 28.20 9.31
C ALA A 134 18.06 27.66 8.72
N PHE A 135 18.51 26.47 9.12
CA PHE A 135 19.84 25.95 8.73
C PHE A 135 20.00 25.82 7.22
N GLY A 136 18.96 25.37 6.50
CA GLY A 136 18.97 25.26 5.03
C GLY A 136 18.78 26.58 4.27
N LEU A 137 18.54 27.70 4.96
CA LEU A 137 18.29 29.00 4.33
C LEU A 137 19.64 29.70 4.08
N ASP A 138 20.10 29.67 2.83
CA ASP A 138 21.36 30.33 2.42
C ASP A 138 21.33 31.83 2.71
N LYS A 139 22.26 32.28 3.57
CA LYS A 139 22.42 33.69 3.97
C LYS A 139 22.68 34.64 2.77
N LYS A 140 23.14 34.13 1.63
CA LYS A 140 23.34 34.94 0.42
C LYS A 140 22.05 35.18 -0.36
N LYS A 141 21.07 34.27 -0.21
CA LYS A 141 19.77 34.32 -0.92
C LYS A 141 18.65 34.88 -0.04
N TRP A 142 18.76 34.74 1.28
CA TRP A 142 17.73 35.10 2.26
C TRP A 142 18.32 36.12 3.25
N ASP A 143 17.80 37.33 3.27
CA ASP A 143 18.15 38.29 4.31
C ASP A 143 17.62 37.87 5.69
N LYS A 144 18.03 38.59 6.74
CA LYS A 144 17.67 38.23 8.13
C LYS A 144 16.17 38.29 8.37
N ALA A 145 15.47 39.27 7.81
CA ALA A 145 14.03 39.46 8.01
C ALA A 145 13.23 38.34 7.29
N GLN A 146 13.60 38.05 6.04
CA GLN A 146 13.02 36.95 5.26
C GLN A 146 13.19 35.59 5.96
N ARG A 147 14.37 35.32 6.53
CA ARG A 147 14.61 34.07 7.26
C ARG A 147 13.74 33.95 8.50
N ILE A 148 13.61 35.02 9.29
CA ILE A 148 12.74 35.03 10.47
C ILE A 148 11.29 34.81 10.05
N GLN A 149 10.79 35.53 9.05
CA GLN A 149 9.44 35.37 8.52
C GLN A 149 9.19 33.95 8.01
N ARG A 150 10.15 33.37 7.27
CA ARG A 150 10.01 32.00 6.75
C ARG A 150 9.94 30.98 7.87
N VAL A 151 10.78 31.09 8.88
CA VAL A 151 10.74 30.21 10.06
C VAL A 151 9.40 30.30 10.76
N GLN A 152 8.86 31.51 10.96
CA GLN A 152 7.56 31.71 11.59
C GLN A 152 6.43 31.07 10.79
N GLN A 153 6.38 31.28 9.47
CA GLN A 153 5.41 30.62 8.57
C GLN A 153 5.48 29.09 8.68
N LEU A 154 6.69 28.53 8.76
CA LEU A 154 6.86 27.08 8.86
C LEU A 154 6.45 26.55 10.22
N LEU A 155 6.70 27.27 11.32
CA LEU A 155 6.22 26.91 12.65
C LEU A 155 4.69 26.91 12.73
N GLU A 156 4.02 27.87 12.09
CA GLU A 156 2.56 27.87 11.95
C GLU A 156 2.07 26.70 11.09
N LEU A 157 2.73 26.44 9.94
CA LEU A 157 2.41 25.33 9.03
C LEU A 157 2.47 23.96 9.74
N ILE A 158 3.45 23.77 10.63
CA ILE A 158 3.60 22.51 11.40
C ILE A 158 2.81 22.53 12.71
N GLU A 159 2.02 23.58 13.01
CA GLU A 159 1.21 23.78 14.21
C GLU A 159 2.05 23.74 15.52
N LEU A 160 3.18 24.40 15.52
CA LEU A 160 4.08 24.51 16.66
C LEU A 160 4.65 25.93 16.82
N PRO A 161 3.82 26.98 16.89
CA PRO A 161 4.31 28.38 16.89
C PRO A 161 5.18 28.72 18.13
N ASP A 162 4.94 28.07 19.27
CA ASP A 162 5.53 28.46 20.56
C ASP A 162 6.83 27.73 20.90
N ILE A 163 7.37 26.88 20.01
CA ILE A 163 8.55 26.04 20.35
C ILE A 163 9.87 26.56 19.77
N ALA A 164 9.88 27.74 19.13
CA ALA A 164 11.02 28.28 18.40
C ALA A 164 12.36 28.22 19.15
N LYS A 165 12.35 28.48 20.46
CA LYS A 165 13.53 28.53 21.32
C LYS A 165 13.87 27.19 22.01
N LYS A 166 13.05 26.15 21.87
CA LYS A 166 13.34 24.84 22.44
C LYS A 166 14.43 24.11 21.66
N TYR A 167 15.16 23.24 22.36
CA TYR A 167 16.15 22.35 21.77
C TYR A 167 15.54 20.98 21.47
N PRO A 168 16.12 20.17 20.56
CA PRO A 168 15.58 18.87 20.18
C PRO A 168 15.29 17.93 21.35
N ASN A 169 16.13 17.92 22.39
CA ASN A 169 15.96 17.10 23.58
C ASN A 169 14.76 17.51 24.47
N GLN A 170 14.18 18.69 24.23
CA GLN A 170 12.98 19.19 24.91
C GLN A 170 11.68 18.90 24.14
N LEU A 171 11.78 18.19 23.01
CA LEU A 171 10.68 17.91 22.10
C LEU A 171 10.27 16.43 22.15
N SER A 172 8.96 16.16 22.06
CA SER A 172 8.48 14.81 21.78
C SER A 172 8.92 14.33 20.40
N GLY A 173 8.94 13.01 20.16
CA GLY A 173 9.30 12.44 18.85
C GLY A 173 8.47 13.02 17.69
N GLY A 174 7.17 13.17 17.87
CA GLY A 174 6.30 13.79 16.86
C GLY A 174 6.57 15.28 16.64
N GLN A 175 7.01 16.02 17.68
CA GLN A 175 7.45 17.41 17.51
C GLN A 175 8.79 17.48 16.77
N GLN A 176 9.74 16.60 17.10
CA GLN A 176 11.03 16.53 16.38
C GLN A 176 10.83 16.24 14.91
N GLN A 177 9.94 15.31 14.57
CA GLN A 177 9.60 14.97 13.18
C GLN A 177 9.02 16.18 12.45
N ARG A 178 8.04 16.89 13.04
CA ARG A 178 7.46 18.09 12.43
C ARG A 178 8.48 19.19 12.22
N VAL A 179 9.42 19.38 13.15
CA VAL A 179 10.55 20.31 12.98
C VAL A 179 11.50 19.87 11.87
N ALA A 180 11.80 18.56 11.74
CA ALA A 180 12.60 18.03 10.64
C ALA A 180 11.92 18.23 9.28
N LEU A 181 10.59 18.05 9.21
CA LEU A 181 9.80 18.34 8.03
C LEU A 181 9.87 19.83 7.66
N ALA A 182 9.67 20.74 8.62
CA ALA A 182 9.79 22.19 8.40
C ALA A 182 11.20 22.56 7.90
N ARG A 183 12.26 21.98 8.47
CA ARG A 183 13.64 22.18 7.99
C ARG A 183 13.84 21.73 6.56
N ALA A 184 13.28 20.58 6.18
CA ALA A 184 13.37 20.04 4.82
C ALA A 184 12.64 20.91 3.79
N ILE A 185 11.52 21.54 4.19
CA ILE A 185 10.70 22.40 3.33
C ILE A 185 11.22 23.85 3.29
N ALA A 186 12.00 24.28 4.29
CA ALA A 186 12.43 25.68 4.43
C ALA A 186 13.03 26.29 3.17
N PRO A 187 13.95 25.62 2.44
CA PRO A 187 14.57 26.19 1.24
C PRO A 187 13.69 26.15 -0.03
N ASN A 188 12.40 25.81 0.07
CA ASN A 188 11.48 25.59 -1.05
C ASN A 188 12.02 24.53 -2.03
N PRO A 189 12.15 23.27 -1.61
CA PRO A 189 12.68 22.22 -2.47
C PRO A 189 11.72 21.91 -3.65
N ASP A 190 12.28 21.38 -4.74
CA ASP A 190 11.50 20.88 -5.87
C ASP A 190 10.81 19.54 -5.57
N ILE A 191 11.40 18.73 -4.69
CA ILE A 191 10.94 17.37 -4.31
C ILE A 191 11.20 17.17 -2.82
N LEU A 192 10.28 16.51 -2.14
CA LEU A 192 10.42 16.08 -0.74
C LEU A 192 10.68 14.57 -0.69
N LEU A 193 11.71 14.17 0.06
CA LEU A 193 12.10 12.79 0.27
C LEU A 193 11.99 12.45 1.75
N LEU A 194 11.22 11.42 2.09
CA LEU A 194 10.93 10.99 3.45
C LEU A 194 11.43 9.55 3.63
N ASP A 195 12.45 9.35 4.47
CA ASP A 195 13.01 8.02 4.75
C ASP A 195 12.45 7.50 6.07
N GLU A 196 11.44 6.63 6.04
CA GLU A 196 10.72 6.04 7.18
C GLU A 196 10.33 7.08 8.25
N PRO A 197 9.64 8.16 7.89
CA PRO A 197 9.46 9.30 8.78
C PRO A 197 8.63 9.01 10.03
N LEU A 198 7.83 7.92 10.04
CA LEU A 198 6.86 7.61 11.09
C LEU A 198 7.24 6.40 11.95
N SER A 199 8.35 5.70 11.62
CA SER A 199 8.70 4.39 12.22
C SER A 199 8.96 4.40 13.73
N ALA A 200 9.41 5.54 14.29
CA ALA A 200 9.78 5.67 15.69
C ALA A 200 8.63 6.12 16.63
N LEU A 201 7.39 6.18 16.13
CA LEU A 201 6.25 6.77 16.83
C LEU A 201 5.20 5.74 17.24
N ASP A 202 4.46 6.03 18.31
CA ASP A 202 3.28 5.25 18.69
C ASP A 202 2.14 5.37 17.66
N ALA A 203 1.19 4.42 17.70
CA ALA A 203 0.14 4.29 16.69
C ALA A 203 -0.76 5.53 16.55
N GLN A 204 -1.14 6.17 17.68
CA GLN A 204 -2.03 7.34 17.66
C GLN A 204 -1.34 8.58 17.10
N VAL A 205 -0.09 8.82 17.53
CA VAL A 205 0.75 9.92 17.01
C VAL A 205 1.03 9.71 15.52
N ARG A 206 1.32 8.47 15.10
CA ARG A 206 1.56 8.09 13.71
C ARG A 206 0.37 8.44 12.82
N LEU A 207 -0.86 8.08 13.24
CA LEU A 207 -2.08 8.38 12.48
C LEU A 207 -2.25 9.89 12.23
N ASN A 208 -2.11 10.70 13.28
CA ASN A 208 -2.27 12.15 13.19
C ASN A 208 -1.18 12.78 12.29
N LEU A 209 0.06 12.33 12.44
CA LEU A 209 1.19 12.86 11.66
C LEU A 209 1.13 12.44 10.19
N ARG A 210 0.64 11.24 9.88
CA ARG A 210 0.38 10.79 8.52
C ARG A 210 -0.56 11.74 7.78
N GLN A 211 -1.70 12.07 8.40
CA GLN A 211 -2.65 13.03 7.84
C GLN A 211 -2.03 14.42 7.69
N ARG A 212 -1.21 14.85 8.66
CA ARG A 212 -0.56 16.15 8.62
C ARG A 212 0.48 16.25 7.49
N ILE A 213 1.32 15.22 7.30
CA ILE A 213 2.27 15.17 6.18
C ILE A 213 1.52 15.30 4.85
N ARG A 214 0.42 14.56 4.66
CA ARG A 214 -0.39 14.65 3.43
C ARG A 214 -0.99 16.05 3.25
N SER A 215 -1.54 16.65 4.31
CA SER A 215 -2.10 18.00 4.28
C SER A 215 -1.06 19.03 3.87
N ILE A 216 0.13 19.02 4.47
CA ILE A 216 1.23 19.96 4.15
C ILE A 216 1.68 19.74 2.70
N GLN A 217 1.85 18.50 2.27
CA GLN A 217 2.24 18.16 0.90
C GLN A 217 1.23 18.69 -0.12
N SER A 218 -0.07 18.47 0.12
CA SER A 218 -1.15 18.96 -0.77
C SER A 218 -1.23 20.48 -0.78
N GLN A 219 -1.11 21.14 0.38
CA GLN A 219 -1.13 22.61 0.49
C GLN A 219 0.02 23.26 -0.29
N LEU A 220 1.19 22.63 -0.28
CA LEU A 220 2.38 23.11 -0.98
C LEU A 220 2.46 22.61 -2.43
N ASN A 221 1.57 21.70 -2.84
CA ASN A 221 1.63 20.98 -4.11
C ASN A 221 3.03 20.39 -4.38
N LEU A 222 3.68 19.83 -3.34
CA LEU A 222 5.08 19.41 -3.35
C LEU A 222 5.21 17.94 -3.73
N PRO A 223 5.82 17.60 -4.89
CA PRO A 223 6.08 16.20 -5.26
C PRO A 223 6.86 15.50 -4.14
N THR A 224 6.36 14.34 -3.69
CA THR A 224 6.89 13.68 -2.50
C THR A 224 7.13 12.19 -2.74
N ILE A 225 8.29 11.70 -2.32
CA ILE A 225 8.59 10.27 -2.23
C ILE A 225 8.76 9.90 -0.76
N MET A 226 8.04 8.89 -0.30
CA MET A 226 8.17 8.35 1.05
C MET A 226 8.60 6.87 1.00
N VAL A 227 9.58 6.52 1.78
CA VAL A 227 9.92 5.12 2.08
C VAL A 227 9.20 4.70 3.35
N THR A 228 8.54 3.56 3.31
CA THR A 228 7.94 2.94 4.48
C THR A 228 7.94 1.42 4.36
N HIS A 229 7.86 0.72 5.47
CA HIS A 229 7.56 -0.70 5.56
C HIS A 229 6.12 -0.96 6.06
N ASP A 230 5.39 0.10 6.43
CA ASP A 230 4.02 0.05 6.92
C ASP A 230 3.04 0.17 5.74
N GLN A 231 2.23 -0.88 5.54
CA GLN A 231 1.25 -0.94 4.45
C GLN A 231 0.13 0.08 4.62
N GLU A 232 -0.33 0.31 5.87
CA GLU A 232 -1.39 1.29 6.14
C GLU A 232 -0.92 2.71 5.81
N GLU A 233 0.34 3.03 6.10
CA GLU A 233 0.92 4.31 5.72
C GLU A 233 0.88 4.48 4.20
N ALA A 234 1.46 3.52 3.46
CA ALA A 234 1.53 3.60 2.01
C ALA A 234 0.14 3.68 1.35
N LEU A 235 -0.79 2.80 1.76
CA LEU A 235 -2.11 2.71 1.14
C LEU A 235 -3.03 3.91 1.45
N SER A 236 -2.80 4.59 2.60
CA SER A 236 -3.73 5.65 3.05
C SER A 236 -3.40 7.06 2.57
N ILE A 237 -2.13 7.36 2.25
CA ILE A 237 -1.74 8.74 1.91
C ILE A 237 -1.19 8.90 0.49
N SER A 238 -0.86 7.81 -0.19
CA SER A 238 -0.18 7.87 -1.48
C SER A 238 -1.16 7.96 -2.64
N ASP A 239 -0.77 8.65 -3.69
CA ASP A 239 -1.44 8.62 -4.98
C ASP A 239 -1.04 7.37 -5.76
N ARG A 240 0.25 6.99 -5.71
CA ARG A 240 0.77 5.70 -6.19
C ARG A 240 1.68 5.04 -5.16
N VAL A 241 1.66 3.72 -5.18
CA VAL A 241 2.56 2.86 -4.38
C VAL A 241 3.47 2.08 -5.33
N VAL A 242 4.77 2.12 -5.05
CA VAL A 242 5.80 1.33 -5.71
C VAL A 242 6.14 0.16 -4.80
N VAL A 243 5.67 -1.03 -5.13
CA VAL A 243 5.98 -2.25 -4.38
C VAL A 243 7.30 -2.81 -4.87
N MET A 244 8.28 -2.93 -3.97
CA MET A 244 9.62 -3.40 -4.27
C MET A 244 9.93 -4.73 -3.58
N ASN A 245 10.67 -5.59 -4.27
CA ASN A 245 11.12 -6.88 -3.75
C ASN A 245 12.49 -7.23 -4.36
N HIS A 246 13.44 -7.67 -3.55
CA HIS A 246 14.78 -8.10 -4.00
C HIS A 246 15.45 -7.17 -5.05
N GLY A 247 15.32 -5.86 -4.87
CA GLY A 247 15.94 -4.87 -5.75
C GLY A 247 15.23 -4.62 -7.08
N VAL A 248 14.03 -5.16 -7.29
CA VAL A 248 13.18 -4.90 -8.46
C VAL A 248 11.86 -4.26 -8.04
N ILE A 249 11.20 -3.61 -8.98
CA ILE A 249 9.82 -3.14 -8.81
C ILE A 249 8.87 -4.25 -9.27
N GLU A 250 8.03 -4.72 -8.37
CA GLU A 250 7.00 -5.72 -8.64
C GLU A 250 5.75 -5.12 -9.29
N GLN A 251 5.34 -3.94 -8.78
CA GLN A 251 4.17 -3.22 -9.29
C GLN A 251 4.24 -1.75 -8.91
N ILE A 252 3.80 -0.86 -9.82
CA ILE A 252 3.53 0.56 -9.56
C ILE A 252 2.08 0.83 -9.92
N ASP A 253 1.28 1.21 -8.93
CA ASP A 253 -0.12 1.50 -9.18
C ASP A 253 -0.73 2.33 -8.05
N THR A 254 -2.01 2.70 -8.19
CA THR A 254 -2.79 3.31 -7.11
C THR A 254 -2.96 2.32 -5.95
N PRO A 255 -3.15 2.80 -4.71
CA PRO A 255 -3.40 1.94 -3.54
C PRO A 255 -4.53 0.92 -3.78
N HIS A 256 -5.60 1.36 -4.43
CA HIS A 256 -6.74 0.50 -4.79
C HIS A 256 -6.31 -0.67 -5.69
N ASN A 257 -5.58 -0.38 -6.78
CA ASN A 257 -5.15 -1.41 -7.71
C ASN A 257 -4.09 -2.35 -7.10
N ILE A 258 -3.17 -1.83 -6.29
CA ILE A 258 -2.21 -2.65 -5.54
C ILE A 258 -2.94 -3.70 -4.67
N TYR A 259 -4.07 -3.33 -4.05
CA TYR A 259 -4.84 -4.22 -3.19
C TYR A 259 -5.76 -5.17 -3.96
N TYR A 260 -6.55 -4.64 -4.91
CA TYR A 260 -7.60 -5.39 -5.62
C TYR A 260 -7.16 -5.96 -6.96
N LYS A 261 -6.04 -5.53 -7.54
CA LYS A 261 -5.50 -5.99 -8.83
C LYS A 261 -4.01 -6.26 -8.74
N PRO A 262 -3.56 -7.12 -7.81
CA PRO A 262 -2.14 -7.44 -7.68
C PRO A 262 -1.63 -8.13 -8.94
N GLN A 263 -0.51 -7.64 -9.48
CA GLN A 263 0.10 -8.18 -10.71
C GLN A 263 0.95 -9.42 -10.46
N THR A 264 1.41 -9.63 -9.22
CA THR A 264 2.17 -10.82 -8.84
C THR A 264 1.63 -11.45 -7.55
N GLN A 265 1.88 -12.74 -7.40
CA GLN A 265 1.57 -13.46 -6.17
C GLN A 265 2.31 -12.85 -4.96
N PHE A 266 3.51 -12.30 -5.20
CA PHE A 266 4.24 -11.57 -4.16
C PHE A 266 3.44 -10.36 -3.67
N VAL A 267 2.99 -9.49 -4.59
CA VAL A 267 2.19 -8.30 -4.23
C VAL A 267 0.91 -8.72 -3.49
N ALA A 268 0.19 -9.73 -4.01
CA ALA A 268 -1.04 -10.25 -3.40
C ALA A 268 -0.82 -10.75 -1.96
N LYS A 269 0.32 -11.42 -1.71
CA LYS A 269 0.70 -11.97 -0.40
C LYS A 269 1.29 -10.92 0.55
N PHE A 270 2.01 -9.96 -0.01
CA PHE A 270 2.68 -8.94 0.77
C PHE A 270 1.71 -7.83 1.23
N ILE A 271 0.71 -7.47 0.42
CA ILE A 271 -0.27 -6.42 0.72
C ILE A 271 -1.52 -7.04 1.35
N GLY A 272 -1.74 -6.78 2.63
CA GLY A 272 -2.84 -7.37 3.39
C GLY A 272 -2.73 -8.88 3.54
N THR A 273 -3.85 -9.53 3.84
CA THR A 273 -3.94 -10.99 3.92
C THR A 273 -4.59 -11.55 2.65
N MET A 274 -4.09 -12.69 2.15
CA MET A 274 -4.66 -13.41 1.01
C MET A 274 -4.67 -14.90 1.31
N ASN A 275 -5.81 -15.55 1.14
CA ASN A 275 -5.91 -17.02 1.15
C ASN A 275 -5.40 -17.57 -0.18
N PHE A 276 -4.53 -18.55 -0.15
CA PHE A 276 -4.01 -19.21 -1.36
C PHE A 276 -4.37 -20.68 -1.38
N LEU A 277 -4.89 -21.14 -2.52
CA LEU A 277 -5.19 -22.53 -2.81
C LEU A 277 -4.48 -22.96 -4.11
N LYS A 278 -4.09 -24.22 -4.16
CA LYS A 278 -3.58 -24.82 -5.39
C LYS A 278 -4.74 -25.21 -6.29
N ALA A 279 -4.58 -25.00 -7.58
CA ALA A 279 -5.53 -25.43 -8.59
C ALA A 279 -4.79 -25.96 -9.81
N ASN A 280 -5.40 -26.86 -10.55
CA ASN A 280 -4.90 -27.34 -11.84
C ASN A 280 -5.95 -27.11 -12.93
N CYS A 281 -5.51 -26.94 -14.15
CA CYS A 281 -6.39 -26.82 -15.32
C CYS A 281 -6.44 -28.15 -16.07
N ALA A 282 -7.40 -29.02 -15.73
CA ALA A 282 -7.60 -30.28 -16.43
C ALA A 282 -8.41 -30.11 -17.71
N VAL A 283 -9.35 -29.15 -17.71
CA VAL A 283 -10.25 -28.85 -18.84
C VAL A 283 -10.11 -27.36 -19.19
N PRO A 284 -10.20 -26.95 -20.47
CA PRO A 284 -10.13 -25.55 -20.85
C PRO A 284 -11.13 -24.69 -20.08
N ASN A 285 -10.68 -23.50 -19.62
CA ASN A 285 -11.45 -22.52 -18.85
C ASN A 285 -11.98 -23.01 -17.49
N GLN A 286 -11.50 -24.15 -17.00
CA GLN A 286 -11.88 -24.69 -15.70
C GLN A 286 -10.64 -24.96 -14.85
N LEU A 287 -10.64 -24.50 -13.61
CA LEU A 287 -9.66 -24.89 -12.60
C LEU A 287 -10.29 -25.91 -11.66
N ASP A 288 -9.58 -26.98 -11.40
CA ASP A 288 -9.90 -27.92 -10.33
C ASP A 288 -9.13 -27.47 -9.09
N VAL A 289 -9.87 -26.85 -8.17
CA VAL A 289 -9.33 -26.34 -6.90
C VAL A 289 -9.12 -27.53 -5.98
N LEU A 290 -7.89 -27.69 -5.46
CA LEU A 290 -7.46 -28.83 -4.66
C LEU A 290 -7.65 -30.19 -5.34
N GLY A 291 -7.87 -30.23 -6.64
CA GLY A 291 -8.11 -31.44 -7.43
C GLY A 291 -9.55 -31.98 -7.39
N PHE A 292 -10.49 -31.27 -6.75
CA PHE A 292 -11.86 -31.80 -6.53
C PHE A 292 -12.97 -30.79 -6.86
N ILE A 293 -12.73 -29.49 -6.75
CA ILE A 293 -13.77 -28.46 -6.85
C ILE A 293 -13.59 -27.70 -8.14
N PRO A 294 -14.53 -27.88 -9.11
CA PRO A 294 -14.44 -27.19 -10.39
C PRO A 294 -14.80 -25.70 -10.22
N LEU A 295 -13.94 -24.83 -10.74
CA LEU A 295 -14.12 -23.40 -10.83
C LEU A 295 -14.08 -22.95 -12.27
N ASN A 296 -15.18 -22.43 -12.80
CA ASN A 296 -15.27 -21.96 -14.18
C ASN A 296 -14.82 -20.49 -14.25
N LEU A 297 -13.83 -20.20 -15.09
CA LEU A 297 -13.27 -18.85 -15.26
C LEU A 297 -13.22 -18.54 -16.77
N GLU A 298 -14.35 -18.10 -17.32
CA GLU A 298 -14.49 -17.89 -18.76
C GLU A 298 -13.59 -16.81 -19.35
N GLN A 299 -13.08 -15.90 -18.52
CA GLN A 299 -12.30 -14.74 -18.96
C GLN A 299 -10.77 -14.91 -18.85
N GLN A 300 -10.29 -16.05 -18.36
CA GLN A 300 -8.85 -16.23 -18.10
C GLN A 300 -8.21 -17.17 -19.11
N LYS A 301 -6.99 -16.83 -19.56
CA LYS A 301 -6.20 -17.64 -20.51
C LYS A 301 -5.56 -18.85 -19.83
N LEU A 302 -6.36 -19.79 -19.35
CA LEU A 302 -5.88 -21.02 -18.73
C LEU A 302 -5.32 -21.99 -19.76
N LYS A 303 -4.16 -22.59 -19.47
CA LYS A 303 -3.56 -23.64 -20.30
C LYS A 303 -3.79 -24.99 -19.65
N THR A 304 -4.40 -25.91 -20.39
CA THR A 304 -4.65 -27.29 -19.93
C THR A 304 -3.33 -27.99 -19.54
N GLY A 305 -3.37 -28.74 -18.45
CA GLY A 305 -2.22 -29.45 -17.90
C GLY A 305 -1.29 -28.61 -17.04
N GLN A 306 -1.59 -27.31 -16.79
CA GLN A 306 -0.78 -26.46 -15.93
C GLN A 306 -1.38 -26.32 -14.53
N ASN A 307 -0.48 -26.11 -13.55
CA ASN A 307 -0.84 -25.76 -12.19
C ASN A 307 -0.88 -24.25 -12.01
N TYR A 308 -1.79 -23.79 -11.17
CA TYR A 308 -2.02 -22.40 -10.84
C TYR A 308 -2.12 -22.23 -9.32
N SER A 309 -1.88 -21.00 -8.86
CA SER A 309 -2.19 -20.57 -7.50
C SER A 309 -3.41 -19.65 -7.56
N MET A 310 -4.45 -20.02 -6.85
CA MET A 310 -5.68 -19.24 -6.73
C MET A 310 -5.68 -18.49 -5.40
N GLY A 311 -6.06 -17.21 -5.41
CA GLY A 311 -6.10 -16.38 -4.21
C GLY A 311 -7.39 -15.60 -4.07
N PHE A 312 -7.84 -15.41 -2.82
CA PHE A 312 -8.95 -14.52 -2.48
C PHE A 312 -8.74 -13.85 -1.12
N ARG A 313 -9.27 -12.65 -0.97
CA ARG A 313 -9.16 -11.88 0.28
C ARG A 313 -10.09 -12.43 1.36
N PRO A 314 -9.70 -12.38 2.66
CA PRO A 314 -10.54 -12.85 3.77
C PRO A 314 -11.92 -12.19 3.87
N GLU A 315 -11.99 -10.91 3.54
CA GLU A 315 -13.19 -10.08 3.68
C GLU A 315 -14.20 -10.21 2.52
N VAL A 316 -13.81 -10.87 1.40
CA VAL A 316 -14.74 -11.09 0.28
C VAL A 316 -15.58 -12.35 0.45
N VAL A 317 -15.32 -13.09 1.50
CA VAL A 317 -15.94 -14.37 1.81
C VAL A 317 -17.30 -14.17 2.48
N GLU A 318 -18.32 -14.89 2.02
CA GLU A 318 -19.63 -14.98 2.67
C GLU A 318 -19.77 -16.38 3.30
N LEU A 319 -20.23 -16.43 4.56
CA LEU A 319 -20.58 -17.70 5.22
C LEU A 319 -22.01 -18.08 4.81
N VAL A 320 -22.20 -19.32 4.38
CA VAL A 320 -23.49 -19.88 3.97
C VAL A 320 -23.70 -21.25 4.63
N ASP A 321 -24.99 -21.55 4.89
CA ASP A 321 -25.35 -22.80 5.58
C ASP A 321 -25.34 -24.01 4.61
N ASP A 322 -25.57 -23.77 3.31
CA ASP A 322 -25.68 -24.81 2.30
C ASP A 322 -24.76 -24.57 1.09
N PHE A 323 -24.44 -25.66 0.41
CA PHE A 323 -23.73 -25.63 -0.88
C PHE A 323 -24.68 -25.07 -1.95
N GLY A 324 -24.36 -23.88 -2.46
CA GLY A 324 -25.15 -23.25 -3.51
C GLY A 324 -24.93 -23.85 -4.91
N SER A 325 -25.91 -23.72 -5.79
CA SER A 325 -25.85 -24.14 -7.19
C SER A 325 -25.42 -23.03 -8.16
N ASP A 326 -25.09 -21.86 -7.65
CA ASP A 326 -24.62 -20.69 -8.40
C ASP A 326 -23.23 -20.98 -9.02
N LYS A 327 -23.16 -20.88 -10.35
CA LYS A 327 -21.91 -21.12 -11.10
C LYS A 327 -20.95 -19.90 -11.10
N GLU A 328 -21.39 -18.76 -10.59
CA GLU A 328 -20.61 -17.53 -10.54
C GLU A 328 -19.80 -17.41 -9.24
N SER A 329 -19.85 -18.41 -8.37
CA SER A 329 -19.19 -18.41 -7.08
C SER A 329 -18.50 -19.76 -6.80
N LEU A 330 -17.35 -19.69 -6.14
CA LEU A 330 -16.68 -20.85 -5.55
C LEU A 330 -17.30 -21.14 -4.19
N TYR A 331 -17.66 -22.42 -3.94
CA TYR A 331 -18.12 -22.90 -2.64
C TYR A 331 -17.09 -23.86 -2.05
N LEU A 332 -16.69 -23.64 -0.80
CA LEU A 332 -15.77 -24.54 -0.08
C LEU A 332 -16.37 -24.94 1.26
N PRO A 333 -16.46 -26.24 1.56
CA PRO A 333 -16.84 -26.71 2.89
C PRO A 333 -15.70 -26.43 3.88
N ILE A 334 -16.04 -25.86 5.03
CA ILE A 334 -15.08 -25.49 6.06
C ILE A 334 -15.48 -25.96 7.45
N LYS A 335 -14.48 -26.24 8.27
CA LYS A 335 -14.62 -26.39 9.72
C LYS A 335 -13.87 -25.25 10.40
N VAL A 336 -14.56 -24.50 11.27
CA VAL A 336 -13.94 -23.42 12.03
C VAL A 336 -13.11 -24.01 13.17
N LEU A 337 -11.82 -23.68 13.21
CA LEU A 337 -10.88 -24.14 14.20
C LEU A 337 -10.76 -23.18 15.39
N SER A 338 -10.72 -21.88 15.11
CA SER A 338 -10.63 -20.84 16.13
C SER A 338 -11.20 -19.51 15.62
N THR A 339 -11.50 -18.60 16.56
CA THR A 339 -12.02 -17.27 16.25
C THR A 339 -11.30 -16.22 17.09
N GLU A 340 -11.10 -15.03 16.47
CA GLU A 340 -10.59 -13.84 17.13
C GLU A 340 -11.64 -12.73 17.06
N PHE A 341 -11.95 -12.10 18.19
CA PHE A 341 -12.82 -10.94 18.25
C PHE A 341 -12.02 -9.66 18.07
N LEU A 342 -12.28 -8.92 16.99
CA LEU A 342 -11.58 -7.68 16.63
C LEU A 342 -12.51 -6.44 16.69
N GLY A 343 -13.47 -6.45 17.61
CA GLY A 343 -14.46 -5.38 17.74
C GLY A 343 -15.54 -5.45 16.68
N ALA A 344 -15.52 -4.58 15.68
CA ALA A 344 -16.51 -4.54 14.60
C ALA A 344 -16.43 -5.78 13.69
N LYS A 345 -15.28 -6.44 13.62
CA LYS A 345 -15.03 -7.64 12.83
C LYS A 345 -14.71 -8.83 13.71
N ARG A 346 -14.90 -10.02 13.14
CA ARG A 346 -14.46 -11.29 13.69
C ARG A 346 -13.61 -12.01 12.63
N ARG A 347 -12.49 -12.55 13.05
CA ARG A 347 -11.59 -13.35 12.22
C ARG A 347 -11.78 -14.81 12.57
N LEU A 348 -11.98 -15.63 11.56
CA LEU A 348 -12.12 -17.08 11.68
C LEU A 348 -10.90 -17.73 11.04
N PHE A 349 -10.35 -18.71 11.72
CA PHE A 349 -9.35 -19.62 11.17
C PHE A 349 -10.04 -20.95 10.89
N CYS A 350 -10.04 -21.37 9.62
CA CYS A 350 -10.82 -22.50 9.16
C CYS A 350 -9.92 -23.53 8.46
N ALA A 351 -10.25 -24.81 8.60
CA ALA A 351 -9.73 -25.86 7.74
C ALA A 351 -10.73 -26.20 6.65
N ILE A 352 -10.26 -26.55 5.46
CA ILE A 352 -11.12 -27.07 4.40
C ILE A 352 -11.48 -28.51 4.75
N HIS A 353 -12.77 -28.84 4.71
CA HIS A 353 -13.30 -30.15 5.07
C HIS A 353 -13.86 -30.84 3.82
N ILE A 354 -13.15 -31.81 3.26
CA ILE A 354 -13.57 -32.58 2.08
C ILE A 354 -13.67 -34.06 2.46
N ASP A 355 -14.81 -34.68 2.19
CA ASP A 355 -15.08 -36.14 2.37
C ASP A 355 -14.74 -36.65 3.78
N GLY A 356 -15.05 -35.90 4.83
CA GLY A 356 -14.77 -36.27 6.21
C GLY A 356 -13.28 -36.23 6.60
N ILE A 357 -12.42 -35.81 5.71
CA ILE A 357 -10.97 -35.65 5.96
C ILE A 357 -10.67 -34.17 6.18
N GLU A 358 -10.25 -33.82 7.39
CA GLU A 358 -9.79 -32.47 7.70
C GLU A 358 -8.45 -32.22 6.99
N GLN A 359 -8.44 -31.37 5.98
CA GLN A 359 -7.23 -30.97 5.30
C GLN A 359 -6.54 -29.85 6.10
N ALA A 360 -5.92 -30.20 7.21
CA ALA A 360 -5.19 -29.27 8.09
C ALA A 360 -4.04 -28.50 7.38
N LYS A 361 -3.67 -28.90 6.16
CA LYS A 361 -2.64 -28.23 5.36
C LYS A 361 -3.12 -26.93 4.71
N HIS A 362 -4.42 -26.69 4.61
CA HIS A 362 -5.02 -25.50 3.98
C HIS A 362 -5.84 -24.72 5.00
N LEU A 363 -5.13 -23.93 5.81
CA LEU A 363 -5.75 -22.97 6.73
C LEU A 363 -6.22 -21.76 5.96
N LEU A 364 -7.50 -21.44 6.06
CA LEU A 364 -8.12 -20.23 5.54
C LEU A 364 -8.35 -19.24 6.68
N GLN A 365 -8.11 -17.98 6.39
CA GLN A 365 -8.50 -16.87 7.23
C GLN A 365 -9.70 -16.17 6.61
N ILE A 366 -10.75 -15.95 7.39
CA ILE A 366 -11.99 -15.30 6.94
C ILE A 366 -12.27 -14.13 7.87
N GLU A 367 -12.64 -12.98 7.31
CA GLU A 367 -13.07 -11.82 8.09
C GLU A 367 -14.53 -11.51 7.82
N ILE A 368 -15.35 -11.50 8.87
CA ILE A 368 -16.76 -11.18 8.80
C ILE A 368 -17.11 -10.02 9.74
N GLU A 369 -18.15 -9.27 9.43
CA GLU A 369 -18.72 -8.31 10.35
C GLU A 369 -19.29 -9.03 11.58
N ASN A 370 -18.94 -8.56 12.78
CA ASN A 370 -19.38 -9.21 14.02
C ASN A 370 -20.91 -9.21 14.18
N THR A 371 -21.63 -8.26 13.57
CA THR A 371 -23.09 -8.19 13.54
C THR A 371 -23.74 -9.29 12.68
N LYS A 372 -23.00 -9.83 11.71
CA LYS A 372 -23.45 -10.94 10.83
C LYS A 372 -23.09 -12.32 11.39
N PHE A 373 -22.32 -12.34 12.49
CA PHE A 373 -21.91 -13.60 13.11
C PHE A 373 -23.10 -14.26 13.83
N LYS A 374 -23.54 -15.39 13.31
CA LYS A 374 -24.48 -16.31 13.96
C LYS A 374 -23.69 -17.38 14.73
N SER A 375 -24.38 -18.27 15.42
CA SER A 375 -23.74 -19.43 16.08
C SER A 375 -22.96 -20.25 15.04
N LEU A 376 -21.74 -20.70 15.39
CA LEU A 376 -20.97 -21.59 14.54
C LEU A 376 -21.63 -22.96 14.52
N GLN A 377 -21.83 -23.52 13.32
CA GLN A 377 -22.15 -24.91 13.10
C GLN A 377 -20.84 -25.72 12.96
N GLU A 378 -20.90 -27.02 13.16
CA GLU A 378 -19.74 -27.90 13.07
C GLU A 378 -19.16 -27.93 11.65
N LEU A 379 -20.04 -27.85 10.63
CA LEU A 379 -19.69 -27.74 9.22
C LEU A 379 -20.44 -26.53 8.61
N MET A 380 -19.73 -25.70 7.90
CA MET A 380 -20.24 -24.53 7.19
C MET A 380 -19.66 -24.48 5.79
N PHE A 381 -20.22 -23.63 4.94
CA PHE A 381 -19.64 -23.36 3.62
C PHE A 381 -19.23 -21.90 3.53
N ILE A 382 -18.17 -21.65 2.78
CA ILE A 382 -17.84 -20.32 2.30
C ILE A 382 -18.21 -20.19 0.84
N LYS A 383 -18.71 -19.00 0.51
CA LYS A 383 -19.00 -18.57 -0.85
C LYS A 383 -18.04 -17.45 -1.21
N VAL A 384 -17.35 -17.57 -2.34
CA VAL A 384 -16.44 -16.56 -2.90
C VAL A 384 -16.84 -16.26 -4.33
N PRO A 385 -17.25 -15.03 -4.67
CA PRO A 385 -17.60 -14.67 -6.05
C PRO A 385 -16.39 -14.84 -6.98
N ASN A 386 -16.57 -15.48 -8.14
CA ASN A 386 -15.48 -15.79 -9.10
C ASN A 386 -14.72 -14.55 -9.54
N GLN A 387 -15.39 -13.41 -9.69
CA GLN A 387 -14.79 -12.13 -10.06
C GLN A 387 -13.82 -11.55 -9.02
N LEU A 388 -13.86 -12.04 -7.77
CA LEU A 388 -12.98 -11.62 -6.67
C LEU A 388 -11.86 -12.64 -6.41
N ILE A 389 -11.73 -13.64 -7.28
CA ILE A 389 -10.69 -14.65 -7.24
C ILE A 389 -9.56 -14.22 -8.17
N HIS A 390 -8.35 -14.23 -7.66
CA HIS A 390 -7.13 -13.97 -8.42
C HIS A 390 -6.48 -15.31 -8.77
N VAL A 391 -6.01 -15.44 -10.00
CA VAL A 391 -5.27 -16.63 -10.45
C VAL A 391 -3.88 -16.22 -10.89
N PHE A 392 -2.89 -16.94 -10.40
CA PHE A 392 -1.47 -16.71 -10.70
C PHE A 392 -0.89 -17.95 -11.37
N ASP A 393 -0.05 -17.72 -12.36
CA ASP A 393 0.70 -18.79 -13.05
C ASP A 393 1.81 -19.38 -12.15
N GLN A 394 2.57 -20.34 -12.70
CA GLN A 394 3.67 -20.98 -11.99
C GLN A 394 4.83 -20.04 -11.66
N GLN A 395 4.97 -18.93 -12.40
CA GLN A 395 5.97 -17.88 -12.15
C GLN A 395 5.46 -16.83 -11.15
N GLY A 396 4.20 -16.91 -10.75
CA GLY A 396 3.57 -16.00 -9.80
C GLY A 396 2.98 -14.74 -10.43
N TYR A 397 2.82 -14.67 -11.76
CA TYR A 397 2.15 -13.56 -12.43
C TYR A 397 0.64 -13.76 -12.48
N ALA A 398 -0.11 -12.70 -12.23
CA ALA A 398 -1.56 -12.72 -12.31
C ALA A 398 -2.01 -12.96 -13.78
N LEU A 399 -3.01 -13.81 -13.91
CA LEU A 399 -3.75 -13.96 -15.18
C LEU A 399 -4.87 -12.91 -15.17
N CYS A 400 -4.82 -11.99 -16.15
CA CYS A 400 -5.84 -10.97 -16.37
C CYS A 400 -6.90 -11.48 -17.32
#